data_9445ec9f33adb9dfcd69a4b4810f410f
#
_entry.id   9445ec9f33adb9dfcd69a4b4810f410f
#
_cell.length_a   1.000
_cell.length_b   1.000
_cell.length_c   1.000
_cell.angle_alpha   90.00
_cell.angle_beta   90.00
_cell.angle_gamma   90.00
#
_symmetry.space_group_name_H-M   'P 1'
#
loop_
_entity.id
_entity.type
_entity.pdbx_description
1 polymer ?
#
loop_
_entity_poly.entity_id
_entity_poly.type
_entity_poly.pdbx_seq_one_letter_code
_entity_poly.pdbx_strand_id
1 'polypeptide(L)'
;DTYHVHPFDLTKVWPHKDYPLIDVGVMELNRNPENYHADVEQSAFTPANVVPGISFSPDKMLHGRLFSYGDAHRYRLGVNHHQIPVNTPRCPYHSYHRDGAMRVDGNYGSTKGYEPNSYGEWQEQPDFSEPPLAINGAADHWNFREDDDDYYSQPGNLFRLMTPEKQQVLFENTARAIDGADDEVKKRHIRNCLKADPAYGKGVADAIGISLNDVN
;
A
#
# COMPACT_ATOMS: atom_id res chain seq x y z
N ASP A 1 -6.94 5.82 -20.94
CA ASP A 1 -8.02 6.79 -20.69
C ASP A 1 -9.41 6.26 -21.06
N THR A 2 -9.53 5.05 -21.65
CA THR A 2 -10.80 4.45 -22.08
C THR A 2 -11.12 3.10 -21.42
N TYR A 3 -10.25 2.63 -20.53
CA TYR A 3 -10.48 1.37 -19.85
C TYR A 3 -11.52 1.54 -18.73
N HIS A 4 -12.44 0.58 -18.61
CA HIS A 4 -13.58 0.64 -17.68
C HIS A 4 -13.22 0.55 -16.19
N VAL A 5 -12.01 0.08 -15.87
CA VAL A 5 -11.48 0.11 -14.49
C VAL A 5 -10.50 1.27 -14.36
N HIS A 6 -10.79 2.21 -13.47
CA HIS A 6 -9.90 3.33 -13.23
C HIS A 6 -8.58 2.84 -12.61
N PRO A 7 -7.40 3.18 -13.17
CA PRO A 7 -6.12 2.62 -12.72
C PRO A 7 -5.74 2.99 -11.28
N PHE A 8 -6.30 4.05 -10.74
CA PHE A 8 -6.05 4.51 -9.36
C PHE A 8 -7.17 4.13 -8.38
N ASP A 9 -8.14 3.32 -8.82
CA ASP A 9 -9.19 2.80 -7.95
C ASP A 9 -8.66 1.63 -7.12
N LEU A 10 -8.38 1.88 -5.84
CA LEU A 10 -7.90 0.86 -4.91
C LEU A 10 -8.95 -0.21 -4.57
N THR A 11 -10.20 0.01 -4.92
CA THR A 11 -11.30 -0.93 -4.67
C THR A 11 -11.46 -1.96 -5.78
N LYS A 12 -10.71 -1.82 -6.87
CA LYS A 12 -10.75 -2.69 -8.04
C LYS A 12 -9.44 -3.43 -8.24
N VAL A 13 -9.54 -4.61 -8.85
CA VAL A 13 -8.41 -5.40 -9.34
C VAL A 13 -8.40 -5.36 -10.86
N TRP A 14 -7.24 -5.25 -11.46
CA TRP A 14 -7.10 -5.36 -12.92
C TRP A 14 -7.32 -6.81 -13.33
N PRO A 15 -8.31 -7.10 -14.20
CA PRO A 15 -8.61 -8.46 -14.61
C PRO A 15 -7.44 -9.09 -15.38
N HIS A 16 -7.03 -10.29 -15.00
CA HIS A 16 -5.93 -11.00 -15.68
C HIS A 16 -6.25 -11.34 -17.14
N LYS A 17 -7.53 -11.39 -17.51
CA LYS A 17 -7.95 -11.57 -18.91
C LYS A 17 -7.48 -10.40 -19.80
N ASP A 18 -7.54 -9.19 -19.28
CA ASP A 18 -7.19 -7.97 -20.01
C ASP A 18 -5.75 -7.56 -19.75
N TYR A 19 -5.26 -7.84 -18.55
CA TYR A 19 -3.90 -7.59 -18.07
C TYR A 19 -3.27 -8.88 -17.55
N PRO A 20 -2.79 -9.77 -18.43
CA PRO A 20 -2.18 -11.02 -18.01
C PRO A 20 -0.93 -10.78 -17.17
N LEU A 21 -0.66 -11.68 -16.23
CA LEU A 21 0.57 -11.65 -15.45
C LEU A 21 1.78 -11.85 -16.37
N ILE A 22 2.85 -11.12 -16.08
CA ILE A 22 4.12 -11.18 -16.80
C ILE A 22 5.18 -11.61 -15.80
N ASP A 23 5.94 -12.65 -16.13
CA ASP A 23 7.08 -13.09 -15.33
C ASP A 23 8.21 -12.06 -15.43
N VAL A 24 8.55 -11.44 -14.31
CA VAL A 24 9.61 -10.42 -14.24
C VAL A 24 10.87 -10.90 -13.50
N GLY A 25 10.80 -12.00 -12.79
CA GLY A 25 11.92 -12.57 -12.06
C GLY A 25 11.52 -13.54 -10.96
N VAL A 26 12.51 -14.00 -10.23
CA VAL A 26 12.35 -14.90 -9.09
C VAL A 26 12.90 -14.23 -7.84
N MET A 27 12.13 -14.25 -6.77
CA MET A 27 12.56 -13.87 -5.43
C MET A 27 12.68 -15.14 -4.59
N GLU A 28 13.88 -15.41 -4.11
CA GLU A 28 14.17 -16.59 -3.29
C GLU A 28 14.32 -16.20 -1.82
N LEU A 29 13.47 -16.74 -0.96
CA LEU A 29 13.50 -16.56 0.50
C LEU A 29 14.13 -17.80 1.15
N ASN A 30 15.43 -17.91 1.10
CA ASN A 30 16.21 -19.11 1.46
C ASN A 30 17.08 -18.96 2.71
N ARG A 31 17.09 -17.79 3.36
CA ARG A 31 17.85 -17.53 4.57
C ARG A 31 17.10 -16.65 5.55
N ASN A 32 17.01 -17.06 6.78
CA ASN A 32 16.51 -16.25 7.88
C ASN A 32 17.57 -15.26 8.37
N PRO A 33 17.20 -14.08 8.89
CA PRO A 33 18.13 -13.18 9.54
C PRO A 33 18.72 -13.81 10.80
N GLU A 34 19.99 -13.52 11.08
CA GLU A 34 20.65 -13.99 12.32
C GLU A 34 20.24 -13.15 13.52
N ASN A 35 20.01 -11.87 13.31
CA ASN A 35 19.56 -10.94 14.33
C ASN A 35 18.28 -10.22 13.89
N TYR A 36 17.14 -10.73 14.36
CA TYR A 36 15.83 -10.18 14.00
C TYR A 36 15.69 -8.69 14.33
N HIS A 37 16.18 -8.25 15.48
CA HIS A 37 16.10 -6.85 15.87
C HIS A 37 16.90 -5.94 14.90
N ALA A 38 18.15 -6.29 14.65
CA ALA A 38 19.05 -5.50 13.80
C ALA A 38 18.62 -5.51 12.32
N ASP A 39 18.26 -6.69 11.80
CA ASP A 39 18.12 -6.92 10.37
C ASP A 39 16.67 -6.77 9.86
N VAL A 40 15.68 -6.85 10.75
CA VAL A 40 14.26 -6.85 10.40
C VAL A 40 13.48 -5.76 11.14
N GLU A 41 13.50 -5.77 12.47
CA GLU A 41 12.63 -4.91 13.27
C GLU A 41 12.93 -3.42 13.09
N GLN A 42 14.18 -3.05 12.84
CA GLN A 42 14.61 -1.68 12.55
C GLN A 42 14.48 -1.28 11.07
N SER A 43 14.00 -2.16 10.20
CA SER A 43 13.76 -1.81 8.79
C SER A 43 12.71 -0.71 8.66
N ALA A 44 12.99 0.25 7.78
CA ALA A 44 12.15 1.43 7.57
C ALA A 44 11.84 1.60 6.09
N PHE A 45 10.81 0.88 5.61
CA PHE A 45 10.31 1.03 4.25
C PHE A 45 9.37 2.24 4.16
N THR A 46 9.53 3.02 3.10
CA THR A 46 8.61 4.13 2.83
C THR A 46 8.27 4.19 1.34
N PRO A 47 7.00 4.42 0.96
CA PRO A 47 6.62 4.60 -0.42
C PRO A 47 7.25 5.84 -1.08
N ALA A 48 7.80 6.77 -0.30
CA ALA A 48 8.52 7.93 -0.83
C ALA A 48 9.91 7.58 -1.40
N ASN A 49 10.46 6.40 -1.07
CA ASN A 49 11.77 5.97 -1.56
C ASN A 49 11.61 5.28 -2.92
N VAL A 50 11.58 6.05 -3.97
CA VAL A 50 11.52 5.57 -5.36
C VAL A 50 12.85 5.78 -6.06
N VAL A 51 13.09 5.00 -7.11
CA VAL A 51 14.26 5.17 -7.98
C VAL A 51 14.06 6.35 -8.93
N PRO A 52 15.14 7.00 -9.41
CA PRO A 52 15.02 8.06 -10.41
C PRO A 52 14.24 7.61 -11.65
N GLY A 53 13.36 8.48 -12.15
CA GLY A 53 12.48 8.21 -13.29
C GLY A 53 11.13 7.56 -12.93
N ILE A 54 10.89 7.24 -11.66
CA ILE A 54 9.58 6.78 -11.16
C ILE A 54 8.98 7.87 -10.28
N SER A 55 7.74 8.24 -10.58
CA SER A 55 6.96 9.22 -9.83
C SER A 55 5.80 8.60 -9.06
N PHE A 56 5.02 9.44 -8.44
CA PHE A 56 3.86 9.08 -7.63
C PHE A 56 2.57 9.26 -8.43
N SER A 57 1.68 8.28 -8.34
CA SER A 57 0.34 8.40 -8.90
C SER A 57 -0.52 9.40 -8.08
N PRO A 58 -1.60 9.95 -8.66
CA PRO A 58 -2.53 10.82 -7.94
C PRO A 58 -3.46 10.06 -6.98
N ASP A 59 -3.19 8.78 -6.71
CA ASP A 59 -3.96 7.99 -5.76
C ASP A 59 -3.94 8.60 -4.36
N LYS A 60 -5.13 8.83 -3.80
CA LYS A 60 -5.32 9.48 -2.50
C LYS A 60 -4.71 8.69 -1.34
N MET A 61 -4.78 7.36 -1.39
CA MET A 61 -4.19 6.51 -0.36
C MET A 61 -2.66 6.59 -0.41
N LEU A 62 -2.08 6.58 -1.60
CA LEU A 62 -0.63 6.76 -1.76
C LEU A 62 -0.17 8.10 -1.21
N HIS A 63 -0.88 9.19 -1.50
CA HIS A 63 -0.56 10.51 -0.96
C HIS A 63 -0.54 10.52 0.58
N GLY A 64 -1.53 9.91 1.21
CA GLY A 64 -1.54 9.74 2.67
C GLY A 64 -0.34 8.94 3.18
N ARG A 65 0.04 7.88 2.48
CA ARG A 65 1.18 7.02 2.83
C ARG A 65 2.54 7.72 2.66
N LEU A 66 2.69 8.62 1.70
CA LEU A 66 3.92 9.42 1.55
C LEU A 66 4.25 10.24 2.80
N PHE A 67 3.23 10.75 3.49
CA PHE A 67 3.41 11.46 4.75
C PHE A 67 3.57 10.52 5.94
N SER A 68 2.70 9.53 6.07
CA SER A 68 2.58 8.72 7.28
C SER A 68 3.81 7.85 7.56
N TYR A 69 4.41 7.25 6.52
CA TYR A 69 5.57 6.37 6.72
C TYR A 69 6.81 7.14 7.15
N GLY A 70 7.10 8.28 6.53
CA GLY A 70 8.22 9.11 6.92
C GLY A 70 8.10 9.64 8.36
N ASP A 71 6.91 10.06 8.76
CA ASP A 71 6.63 10.51 10.11
C ASP A 71 6.74 9.36 11.13
N ALA A 72 6.10 8.23 10.85
CA ALA A 72 6.14 7.06 11.72
C ALA A 72 7.57 6.56 11.99
N HIS A 73 8.44 6.57 10.98
CA HIS A 73 9.82 6.11 11.14
C HIS A 73 10.67 7.09 11.93
N ARG A 74 10.46 8.40 11.78
CA ARG A 74 11.11 9.39 12.64
C ARG A 74 10.73 9.20 14.11
N TYR A 75 9.48 8.90 14.38
CA TYR A 75 8.99 8.65 15.73
C TYR A 75 9.45 7.30 16.28
N ARG A 76 9.38 6.23 15.48
CA ARG A 76 9.72 4.87 15.90
C ARG A 76 11.23 4.66 16.07
N LEU A 77 12.05 5.16 15.15
CA LEU A 77 13.48 4.86 15.06
C LEU A 77 14.39 6.09 15.27
N GLY A 78 13.87 7.29 15.08
CA GLY A 78 14.63 8.53 15.14
C GLY A 78 14.81 9.21 13.79
N VAL A 79 15.17 10.49 13.82
CA VAL A 79 15.27 11.35 12.63
C VAL A 79 16.32 10.83 11.62
N ASN A 80 17.40 10.20 12.11
CA ASN A 80 18.49 9.65 11.30
C ASN A 80 18.35 8.13 11.10
N HIS A 81 17.14 7.58 11.06
CA HIS A 81 16.89 6.14 10.86
C HIS A 81 17.49 5.57 9.56
N HIS A 82 17.72 6.40 8.55
CA HIS A 82 18.39 6.00 7.30
C HIS A 82 19.87 5.65 7.48
N GLN A 83 20.49 5.96 8.60
CA GLN A 83 21.87 5.59 8.94
C GLN A 83 21.96 4.23 9.67
N ILE A 84 20.85 3.66 10.10
CA ILE A 84 20.84 2.30 10.65
C ILE A 84 21.28 1.32 9.55
N PRO A 85 22.19 0.36 9.82
CA PRO A 85 22.79 -0.49 8.79
C PRO A 85 21.79 -1.18 7.85
N VAL A 86 20.63 -1.62 8.36
CA VAL A 86 19.59 -2.27 7.55
C VAL A 86 18.91 -1.30 6.57
N ASN A 87 18.93 0.01 6.85
CA ASN A 87 18.30 1.06 6.02
C ASN A 87 19.31 1.82 5.16
N THR A 88 20.59 1.70 5.46
CA THR A 88 21.65 2.44 4.76
C THR A 88 21.80 1.91 3.33
N PRO A 89 21.84 2.79 2.30
CA PRO A 89 22.18 2.39 0.94
C PRO A 89 23.54 1.71 0.85
N ARG A 90 23.63 0.63 0.06
CA ARG A 90 24.89 -0.08 -0.19
C ARG A 90 25.69 0.52 -1.34
N CYS A 91 25.08 1.38 -2.14
CA CYS A 91 25.73 2.15 -3.21
C CYS A 91 26.06 3.57 -2.72
N PRO A 92 26.89 4.32 -3.46
CA PRO A 92 27.22 5.71 -3.10
C PRO A 92 26.05 6.66 -3.38
N TYR A 93 24.90 6.36 -2.82
CA TYR A 93 23.72 7.21 -2.86
C TYR A 93 23.79 8.25 -1.74
N HIS A 94 23.60 9.53 -2.08
CA HIS A 94 23.55 10.62 -1.13
C HIS A 94 22.12 11.10 -0.95
N SER A 95 21.66 11.03 0.29
CA SER A 95 20.38 11.62 0.71
C SER A 95 20.58 13.10 1.00
N TYR A 96 19.57 13.92 0.76
CA TYR A 96 19.54 15.33 1.18
C TYR A 96 19.30 15.51 2.70
N HIS A 97 19.18 14.44 3.45
CA HIS A 97 19.01 14.50 4.90
C HIS A 97 20.27 15.03 5.57
N ARG A 98 20.10 16.03 6.39
CA ARG A 98 21.17 16.67 7.15
C ARG A 98 20.75 16.90 8.59
N ASP A 99 21.75 17.10 9.46
CA ASP A 99 21.54 17.45 10.86
C ASP A 99 20.67 16.45 11.64
N GLY A 100 20.16 16.88 12.78
CA GLY A 100 19.28 16.06 13.61
C GLY A 100 20.02 15.14 14.59
N ALA A 101 19.28 14.62 15.55
CA ALA A 101 19.79 13.76 16.60
C ALA A 101 20.40 12.46 16.04
N MET A 102 21.44 11.97 16.70
CA MET A 102 22.11 10.71 16.34
C MET A 102 22.79 10.71 14.96
N ARG A 103 23.14 11.88 14.41
CA ARG A 103 23.90 11.99 13.17
C ARG A 103 25.34 11.56 13.40
N VAL A 104 25.85 10.56 12.65
CA VAL A 104 27.19 9.96 12.88
C VAL A 104 28.09 9.91 11.64
N ASP A 105 27.61 10.39 10.49
CA ASP A 105 28.31 10.31 9.19
C ASP A 105 29.10 11.57 8.82
N GLY A 106 29.31 12.49 9.79
CA GLY A 106 30.00 13.76 9.55
C GLY A 106 29.14 14.81 8.86
N ASN A 107 27.86 14.56 8.65
CA ASN A 107 26.90 15.50 8.08
C ASN A 107 27.35 16.08 6.72
N TYR A 108 27.98 15.24 5.89
CA TYR A 108 28.59 15.56 4.57
C TYR A 108 29.69 16.63 4.61
N GLY A 109 30.22 16.95 5.78
CA GLY A 109 31.33 17.90 5.95
C GLY A 109 31.04 19.34 5.51
N SER A 110 29.79 19.69 5.27
CA SER A 110 29.37 21.00 4.74
C SER A 110 28.37 21.69 5.64
N THR A 111 28.51 23.01 5.75
CA THR A 111 27.54 23.89 6.43
C THR A 111 26.45 24.40 5.50
N LYS A 112 26.50 24.07 4.21
CA LYS A 112 25.52 24.50 3.22
C LYS A 112 24.30 23.59 3.32
N GLY A 113 23.17 24.14 3.74
CA GLY A 113 21.96 23.38 4.10
C GLY A 113 20.81 23.52 3.14
N TYR A 114 21.02 23.97 1.89
CA TYR A 114 19.98 24.10 0.87
C TYR A 114 20.47 23.70 -0.50
N GLU A 115 19.60 23.16 -1.33
CA GLU A 115 19.95 22.63 -2.66
C GLU A 115 18.76 22.81 -3.63
N PRO A 116 19.01 23.08 -4.91
CA PRO A 116 20.32 23.42 -5.48
C PRO A 116 20.86 24.77 -4.94
N ASN A 117 22.16 24.91 -4.93
CA ASN A 117 22.84 26.11 -4.45
C ASN A 117 23.85 26.66 -5.46
N SER A 118 24.38 27.87 -5.21
CA SER A 118 25.33 28.53 -6.12
C SER A 118 26.76 27.99 -6.03
N TYR A 119 27.01 27.00 -5.21
CA TYR A 119 28.32 26.37 -5.05
C TYR A 119 28.53 25.16 -5.93
N GLY A 120 27.51 24.75 -6.73
CA GLY A 120 27.58 23.60 -7.63
C GLY A 120 27.54 22.23 -6.95
N GLU A 121 27.19 22.19 -5.68
CA GLU A 121 26.97 20.96 -4.94
C GLU A 121 25.51 20.49 -5.15
N TRP A 122 25.30 19.17 -5.27
CA TRP A 122 23.98 18.57 -5.39
C TRP A 122 23.17 19.16 -6.55
N GLN A 123 23.37 18.64 -7.72
CA GLN A 123 22.64 19.06 -8.92
C GLN A 123 21.55 18.07 -9.26
N GLU A 124 20.47 18.57 -9.82
CA GLU A 124 19.47 17.71 -10.45
C GLU A 124 20.09 16.92 -11.61
N GLN A 125 19.56 15.74 -11.88
CA GLN A 125 19.97 14.88 -12.98
C GLN A 125 18.88 14.87 -14.05
N PRO A 126 18.95 15.76 -15.06
CA PRO A 126 17.88 15.90 -16.06
C PRO A 126 17.60 14.62 -16.85
N ASP A 127 18.59 13.75 -16.99
CA ASP A 127 18.44 12.46 -17.69
C ASP A 127 17.47 11.50 -17.00
N PHE A 128 17.15 11.75 -15.72
CA PHE A 128 16.19 10.98 -14.93
C PHE A 128 14.91 11.75 -14.65
N SER A 129 14.68 12.84 -15.39
CA SER A 129 13.43 13.61 -15.27
C SER A 129 12.23 12.76 -15.64
N GLU A 130 11.17 12.93 -14.89
CA GLU A 130 9.90 12.26 -15.18
C GLU A 130 9.23 12.87 -16.41
N PRO A 131 8.53 12.05 -17.21
CA PRO A 131 7.70 12.59 -18.28
C PRO A 131 6.68 13.58 -17.72
N PRO A 132 6.42 14.72 -18.38
CA PRO A 132 5.40 15.66 -17.94
C PRO A 132 4.02 14.98 -17.91
N LEU A 133 3.31 15.11 -16.80
CA LEU A 133 1.93 14.66 -16.71
C LEU A 133 1.02 15.66 -17.47
N ALA A 134 0.41 15.19 -18.56
CA ALA A 134 -0.58 15.99 -19.29
C ALA A 134 -1.92 15.92 -18.55
N ILE A 135 -2.34 17.04 -17.96
CA ILE A 135 -3.61 17.17 -17.26
C ILE A 135 -4.52 18.14 -18.03
N ASN A 136 -5.77 17.73 -18.26
CA ASN A 136 -6.82 18.56 -18.81
C ASN A 136 -7.90 18.77 -17.75
N GLY A 137 -8.30 20.03 -17.53
CA GLY A 137 -9.32 20.38 -16.53
C GLY A 137 -8.75 20.70 -15.16
N ALA A 138 -9.57 20.65 -14.13
CA ALA A 138 -9.16 20.89 -12.75
C ALA A 138 -8.35 19.72 -12.21
N ALA A 139 -7.18 20.00 -11.64
CA ALA A 139 -6.39 18.99 -10.96
C ALA A 139 -6.96 18.74 -9.55
N ASP A 140 -7.31 17.51 -9.28
CA ASP A 140 -7.81 17.06 -7.97
C ASP A 140 -7.40 15.58 -7.75
N HIS A 141 -7.73 15.04 -6.58
CA HIS A 141 -7.62 13.62 -6.34
C HIS A 141 -8.79 12.87 -7.00
N TRP A 142 -8.56 11.64 -7.44
CA TRP A 142 -9.64 10.80 -7.94
C TRP A 142 -10.52 10.30 -6.78
N ASN A 143 -11.85 10.45 -6.92
CA ASN A 143 -12.83 9.99 -5.94
C ASN A 143 -13.66 8.84 -6.54
N PHE A 144 -13.31 7.60 -6.21
CA PHE A 144 -13.99 6.40 -6.70
C PHE A 144 -15.48 6.33 -6.33
N ARG A 145 -15.92 7.04 -5.29
CA ARG A 145 -17.34 7.09 -4.89
C ARG A 145 -18.20 7.91 -5.84
N GLU A 146 -17.59 8.81 -6.58
CA GLU A 146 -18.27 9.61 -7.60
C GLU A 146 -18.34 8.91 -8.95
N ASP A 147 -17.52 7.85 -9.15
CA ASP A 147 -17.44 7.11 -10.40
C ASP A 147 -18.54 6.03 -10.47
N ASP A 148 -18.41 4.92 -9.76
CA ASP A 148 -19.37 3.81 -9.85
C ASP A 148 -19.97 3.36 -8.50
N ASP A 149 -19.36 3.72 -7.38
CA ASP A 149 -19.72 3.29 -6.02
C ASP A 149 -19.88 1.76 -5.87
N ASP A 150 -19.27 0.98 -6.77
CA ASP A 150 -19.32 -0.48 -6.78
C ASP A 150 -18.11 -1.11 -6.08
N TYR A 151 -18.33 -1.63 -4.90
CA TYR A 151 -17.33 -2.35 -4.09
C TYR A 151 -17.62 -3.86 -4.02
N TYR A 152 -18.65 -4.34 -4.68
CA TYR A 152 -19.25 -5.66 -4.45
C TYR A 152 -19.13 -6.61 -5.65
N SER A 153 -19.15 -6.09 -6.87
CA SER A 153 -19.12 -6.92 -8.08
C SER A 153 -17.88 -7.77 -8.18
N GLN A 154 -16.70 -7.22 -7.98
CA GLN A 154 -15.45 -7.98 -8.07
C GLN A 154 -15.29 -9.02 -6.94
N PRO A 155 -15.54 -8.71 -5.67
CA PRO A 155 -15.57 -9.73 -4.61
C PRO A 155 -16.57 -10.86 -4.89
N GLY A 156 -17.76 -10.53 -5.36
CA GLY A 156 -18.77 -11.54 -5.78
C GLY A 156 -18.27 -12.41 -6.92
N ASN A 157 -17.62 -11.82 -7.93
CA ASN A 157 -17.02 -12.57 -9.03
C ASN A 157 -15.95 -13.55 -8.53
N LEU A 158 -15.08 -13.12 -7.64
CA LEU A 158 -14.06 -13.97 -7.03
C LEU A 158 -14.69 -15.11 -6.22
N PHE A 159 -15.70 -14.81 -5.41
CA PHE A 159 -16.43 -15.83 -4.63
C PHE A 159 -17.00 -16.92 -5.52
N ARG A 160 -17.65 -16.57 -6.63
CA ARG A 160 -18.23 -17.54 -7.60
C ARG A 160 -17.19 -18.42 -8.31
N LEU A 161 -15.93 -17.96 -8.39
CA LEU A 161 -14.81 -18.76 -8.94
C LEU A 161 -14.21 -19.73 -7.92
N MET A 162 -14.52 -19.60 -6.64
CA MET A 162 -14.01 -20.51 -5.61
C MET A 162 -14.71 -21.86 -5.67
N THR A 163 -13.95 -22.93 -5.37
CA THR A 163 -14.56 -24.26 -5.15
C THR A 163 -15.38 -24.26 -3.86
N PRO A 164 -16.37 -25.16 -3.70
CA PRO A 164 -17.15 -25.26 -2.48
C PRO A 164 -16.31 -25.37 -1.20
N GLU A 165 -15.21 -26.12 -1.26
CA GLU A 165 -14.28 -26.28 -0.12
C GLU A 165 -13.61 -24.94 0.24
N LYS A 166 -13.20 -24.15 -0.75
CA LYS A 166 -12.63 -22.82 -0.52
C LYS A 166 -13.66 -21.83 -0.01
N GLN A 167 -14.89 -21.90 -0.47
CA GLN A 167 -15.99 -21.11 0.05
C GLN A 167 -16.24 -21.44 1.52
N GLN A 168 -16.25 -22.72 1.89
CA GLN A 168 -16.42 -23.15 3.28
C GLN A 168 -15.29 -22.61 4.17
N VAL A 169 -14.03 -22.71 3.74
CA VAL A 169 -12.89 -22.15 4.45
C VAL A 169 -12.99 -20.62 4.60
N LEU A 170 -13.50 -19.92 3.60
CA LEU A 170 -13.76 -18.48 3.67
C LEU A 170 -14.78 -18.16 4.77
N PHE A 171 -15.90 -18.89 4.84
CA PHE A 171 -16.93 -18.67 5.86
C PHE A 171 -16.40 -18.90 7.27
N GLU A 172 -15.69 -20.02 7.49
CA GLU A 172 -15.10 -20.38 8.78
C GLU A 172 -14.03 -19.37 9.24
N ASN A 173 -13.18 -18.93 8.31
CA ASN A 173 -12.16 -17.93 8.60
C ASN A 173 -12.78 -16.58 8.96
N THR A 174 -13.83 -16.19 8.25
CA THR A 174 -14.57 -14.95 8.53
C THR A 174 -15.22 -15.02 9.91
N ALA A 175 -15.94 -16.11 10.21
CA ALA A 175 -16.58 -16.31 11.50
C ALA A 175 -15.57 -16.23 12.65
N ARG A 176 -14.45 -16.92 12.52
CA ARG A 176 -13.38 -16.90 13.53
C ARG A 176 -12.77 -15.51 13.71
N ALA A 177 -12.58 -14.76 12.62
CA ALA A 177 -11.96 -13.45 12.67
C ALA A 177 -12.82 -12.38 13.36
N ILE A 178 -14.15 -12.52 13.31
CA ILE A 178 -15.09 -11.53 13.88
C ILE A 178 -15.85 -12.04 15.12
N ASP A 179 -15.43 -13.18 15.68
CA ASP A 179 -16.14 -13.83 16.80
C ASP A 179 -16.36 -12.89 18.00
N GLY A 180 -15.33 -12.14 18.38
CA GLY A 180 -15.40 -11.19 19.50
C GLY A 180 -16.11 -9.86 19.23
N ALA A 181 -16.66 -9.64 18.03
CA ALA A 181 -17.36 -8.40 17.71
C ALA A 181 -18.81 -8.41 18.20
N ASP A 182 -19.38 -7.23 18.43
CA ASP A 182 -20.80 -7.07 18.74
C ASP A 182 -21.70 -7.56 17.59
N ASP A 183 -22.87 -8.09 17.90
CA ASP A 183 -23.81 -8.64 16.91
C ASP A 183 -24.18 -7.62 15.83
N GLU A 184 -24.33 -6.35 16.18
CA GLU A 184 -24.61 -5.30 15.20
C GLU A 184 -23.45 -5.10 14.19
N VAL A 185 -22.21 -5.32 14.60
CA VAL A 185 -21.05 -5.30 13.70
C VAL A 185 -21.05 -6.53 12.79
N LYS A 186 -21.33 -7.71 13.34
CA LYS A 186 -21.47 -8.97 12.60
C LYS A 186 -22.58 -8.86 11.54
N LYS A 187 -23.75 -8.34 11.90
CA LYS A 187 -24.87 -8.11 10.97
C LYS A 187 -24.50 -7.16 9.83
N ARG A 188 -23.83 -6.05 10.13
CA ARG A 188 -23.35 -5.12 9.09
C ARG A 188 -22.36 -5.78 8.13
N HIS A 189 -21.49 -6.62 8.64
CA HIS A 189 -20.55 -7.38 7.80
C HIS A 189 -21.30 -8.37 6.90
N ILE A 190 -22.27 -9.11 7.43
CA ILE A 190 -23.11 -10.03 6.64
C ILE A 190 -23.85 -9.27 5.53
N ARG A 191 -24.39 -8.08 5.80
CA ARG A 191 -25.04 -7.23 4.76
C ARG A 191 -24.07 -6.90 3.62
N ASN A 192 -22.82 -6.61 3.91
CA ASN A 192 -21.80 -6.36 2.86
C ASN A 192 -21.51 -7.62 2.06
N CYS A 193 -21.41 -8.78 2.70
CA CYS A 193 -21.23 -10.06 2.02
C CYS A 193 -22.43 -10.40 1.11
N LEU A 194 -23.67 -10.13 1.57
CA LEU A 194 -24.89 -10.32 0.78
C LEU A 194 -24.94 -9.44 -0.47
N LYS A 195 -24.41 -8.20 -0.39
CA LYS A 195 -24.29 -7.31 -1.56
C LYS A 195 -23.31 -7.83 -2.60
N ALA A 196 -22.27 -8.53 -2.16
CA ALA A 196 -21.29 -9.13 -3.07
C ALA A 196 -21.87 -10.38 -3.74
N ASP A 197 -22.48 -11.29 -2.96
CA ASP A 197 -23.16 -12.47 -3.45
C ASP A 197 -24.10 -13.02 -2.36
N PRO A 198 -25.38 -13.36 -2.68
CA PRO A 198 -26.30 -13.91 -1.69
C PRO A 198 -25.81 -15.19 -1.01
N ALA A 199 -25.14 -16.09 -1.74
CA ALA A 199 -24.58 -17.32 -1.17
C ALA A 199 -23.38 -17.04 -0.28
N TYR A 200 -22.57 -16.02 -0.60
CA TYR A 200 -21.49 -15.56 0.28
C TYR A 200 -22.03 -15.04 1.61
N GLY A 201 -23.00 -14.13 1.55
CA GLY A 201 -23.62 -13.59 2.77
C GLY A 201 -24.30 -14.66 3.62
N LYS A 202 -25.03 -15.60 2.97
CA LYS A 202 -25.65 -16.72 3.67
C LYS A 202 -24.63 -17.63 4.36
N GLY A 203 -23.55 -18.02 3.65
CA GLY A 203 -22.52 -18.89 4.22
C GLY A 203 -21.83 -18.26 5.42
N VAL A 204 -21.54 -16.96 5.38
CA VAL A 204 -20.98 -16.22 6.51
C VAL A 204 -21.97 -16.15 7.68
N ALA A 205 -23.26 -15.86 7.42
CA ALA A 205 -24.30 -15.82 8.45
C ALA A 205 -24.45 -17.18 9.15
N ASP A 206 -24.52 -18.26 8.39
CA ASP A 206 -24.60 -19.62 8.92
C ASP A 206 -23.38 -19.98 9.79
N ALA A 207 -22.17 -19.61 9.34
CA ALA A 207 -20.93 -19.89 10.07
C ALA A 207 -20.81 -19.08 11.39
N ILE A 208 -21.39 -17.89 11.46
CA ILE A 208 -21.44 -17.05 12.66
C ILE A 208 -22.59 -17.47 13.58
N GLY A 209 -23.61 -18.15 13.05
CA GLY A 209 -24.82 -18.52 13.79
C GLY A 209 -25.87 -17.42 13.88
N ILE A 210 -25.87 -16.46 12.97
CA ILE A 210 -26.87 -15.39 12.89
C ILE A 210 -27.87 -15.68 11.77
N SER A 211 -29.17 -15.63 12.12
CA SER A 211 -30.23 -15.80 11.13
C SER A 211 -30.26 -14.62 10.16
N LEU A 212 -30.44 -14.89 8.86
CA LEU A 212 -30.60 -13.82 7.86
C LEU A 212 -31.85 -12.95 8.15
N ASN A 213 -32.86 -13.46 8.85
CA ASN A 213 -34.02 -12.67 9.24
C ASN A 213 -33.66 -11.57 10.26
N ASP A 214 -32.58 -11.74 10.98
CA ASP A 214 -32.09 -10.79 12.00
C ASP A 214 -31.07 -9.79 11.43
N VAL A 215 -30.72 -9.95 10.16
CA VAL A 215 -29.70 -9.12 9.48
C VAL A 215 -30.29 -7.83 8.87
N ASN A 216 -31.59 -7.70 8.78
CA ASN A 216 -32.30 -6.55 8.16
C ASN A 216 -32.14 -5.25 8.93
#